data_4f5a7f0b93bf9ede6848ce49dada0b32
#
_entry.id   4f5a7f0b93bf9ede6848ce49dada0b32
#
_cell.length_a   1.000
_cell.length_b   1.000
_cell.length_c   1.000
_cell.angle_alpha   90.00
_cell.angle_beta   90.00
_cell.angle_gamma   90.00
#
_symmetry.space_group_name_H-M   'P 1'
#
loop_
_entity.id
_entity.type
_entity.pdbx_description
1 polymer ?
#
loop_
_entity_poly.entity_id
_entity_poly.type
_entity_poly.pdbx_seq_one_letter_code
_entity_poly.pdbx_strand_id
1 'polypeptide(L)'
;MYFIGQTRFSLYIPGSNAWNVSNFTEEEYIAHLFSDERMSVRVNIFSEISIPLMNKMRKQYDFRHIVSYSSILPQKWKNILFNLQKKYPFLYLCEVDSKNENPLYSILKGKESGAVAFFRLDDDDLLSINYLDNLAKYNKSAYKNMAVSFGKGIAALYKQNNYMDFRNVVQQYPSMGQAYIGYWSGKNLELPPMYSHHNLDQNIPVIVDSANIMYLQTYHEQQDSNYRFSKATNIQEATVEAELSKYPKNKNSEQLIACFPVLDMNIREFSDKKTSYFSISNLEISKKDTLIAIQKNKDKCLFELEYEIILSKQLTSPKAIVFSFKFDQNVTVQSGLTFSSYNDIGWFKYICGSNGTANGTLSFILDKPAQLTDFRIIIWDDRFKSISIKSISIS
;
A
#
# COMPACT_ATOMS: atom_id res chain seq x y z
N MET A 1 13.70 25.72 12.09
CA MET A 1 12.80 24.74 11.40
C MET A 1 13.09 23.38 11.96
N TYR A 2 12.11 22.72 12.54
CA TYR A 2 12.24 21.44 13.23
C TYR A 2 11.28 20.42 12.63
N PHE A 3 11.71 19.18 12.50
CA PHE A 3 10.89 18.07 12.04
C PHE A 3 10.82 17.01 13.14
N ILE A 4 9.61 16.64 13.53
CA ILE A 4 9.39 15.65 14.57
C ILE A 4 8.39 14.61 14.03
N GLY A 5 8.87 13.38 13.80
CA GLY A 5 8.03 12.26 13.49
C GLY A 5 7.62 11.51 14.75
N GLN A 6 6.51 10.78 14.70
CA GLN A 6 6.10 9.87 15.76
C GLN A 6 5.57 8.56 15.19
N THR A 7 6.07 7.45 15.71
CA THR A 7 5.51 6.11 15.53
C THR A 7 4.95 5.61 16.86
N ARG A 8 3.72 5.08 16.82
CA ARG A 8 3.13 4.30 17.91
C ARG A 8 3.49 2.83 17.70
N PHE A 9 4.59 2.41 18.30
CA PHE A 9 5.12 1.07 18.10
C PHE A 9 4.30 0.04 18.87
N SER A 10 3.35 -0.60 18.16
CA SER A 10 2.40 -1.57 18.74
C SER A 10 1.88 -1.15 20.12
N LEU A 11 1.43 0.10 20.20
CA LEU A 11 1.10 0.77 21.46
C LEU A 11 -0.24 0.29 22.00
N TYR A 12 -0.22 -0.37 23.16
CA TYR A 12 -1.43 -0.64 23.93
C TYR A 12 -1.86 0.61 24.69
N ILE A 13 -3.12 1.00 24.56
CA ILE A 13 -3.74 2.12 25.28
C ILE A 13 -4.96 1.57 26.05
N PRO A 14 -4.89 1.48 27.39
CA PRO A 14 -6.01 1.02 28.20
C PRO A 14 -7.28 1.84 27.96
N GLY A 15 -8.41 1.17 27.82
CA GLY A 15 -9.70 1.82 27.61
C GLY A 15 -9.89 2.48 26.23
N SER A 16 -8.97 2.28 25.29
CA SER A 16 -9.11 2.77 23.93
C SER A 16 -10.15 1.94 23.15
N ASN A 17 -11.19 2.62 22.62
CA ASN A 17 -12.16 1.99 21.73
C ASN A 17 -11.63 1.83 20.28
N ALA A 18 -10.46 2.38 19.96
CA ALA A 18 -9.89 2.30 18.63
C ALA A 18 -9.54 0.86 18.20
N TRP A 19 -9.44 -0.04 19.16
CA TRP A 19 -9.06 -1.45 19.01
C TRP A 19 -10.21 -2.44 19.20
N ASN A 20 -11.42 -1.97 19.51
CA ASN A 20 -12.65 -2.80 19.58
C ASN A 20 -13.06 -3.40 18.23
N VAL A 21 -12.09 -3.63 17.39
CA VAL A 21 -12.26 -4.15 16.03
C VAL A 21 -12.50 -5.64 16.02
N SER A 22 -12.09 -6.31 17.08
CA SER A 22 -12.26 -7.74 17.32
C SER A 22 -12.97 -7.92 18.67
N ASN A 23 -13.87 -8.90 18.79
CA ASN A 23 -14.48 -9.27 20.07
C ASN A 23 -13.47 -10.01 20.96
N PHE A 24 -12.27 -9.43 21.16
CA PHE A 24 -11.28 -9.92 22.10
C PHE A 24 -11.60 -9.41 23.51
N THR A 25 -11.30 -10.20 24.51
CA THR A 25 -11.06 -9.69 25.87
C THR A 25 -9.78 -8.84 25.85
N GLU A 26 -9.58 -8.04 26.90
CA GLU A 26 -8.37 -7.22 27.02
C GLU A 26 -7.10 -8.07 27.01
N GLU A 27 -7.12 -9.23 27.71
CA GLU A 27 -6.01 -10.16 27.77
C GLU A 27 -5.72 -10.79 26.41
N GLU A 28 -6.75 -11.24 25.68
CA GLU A 28 -6.63 -11.77 24.32
C GLU A 28 -6.07 -10.72 23.36
N TYR A 29 -6.52 -9.47 23.51
CA TYR A 29 -6.02 -8.36 22.71
C TYR A 29 -4.54 -8.08 22.99
N ILE A 30 -4.10 -8.02 24.26
CA ILE A 30 -2.70 -7.83 24.63
C ILE A 30 -1.85 -8.99 24.10
N ALA A 31 -2.32 -10.23 24.26
CA ALA A 31 -1.63 -11.42 23.76
C ALA A 31 -1.45 -11.36 22.23
N HIS A 32 -2.50 -10.96 21.50
CA HIS A 32 -2.44 -10.78 20.05
C HIS A 32 -1.50 -9.63 19.66
N LEU A 33 -1.64 -8.47 20.30
CA LEU A 33 -0.85 -7.27 20.00
C LEU A 33 0.66 -7.52 20.07
N PHE A 34 1.10 -8.33 21.04
CA PHE A 34 2.51 -8.65 21.28
C PHE A 34 2.91 -10.06 20.86
N SER A 35 2.06 -10.77 20.11
CA SER A 35 2.40 -12.08 19.57
C SER A 35 3.65 -12.02 18.68
N ASP A 36 4.46 -13.07 18.72
CA ASP A 36 5.70 -13.14 17.93
C ASP A 36 5.43 -13.04 16.44
N GLU A 37 4.36 -13.66 15.99
CA GLU A 37 3.93 -13.64 14.60
C GLU A 37 3.67 -12.23 14.09
N ARG A 38 2.86 -11.44 14.81
CA ARG A 38 2.57 -10.05 14.46
C ARG A 38 3.77 -9.14 14.62
N MET A 39 4.45 -9.23 15.76
CA MET A 39 5.57 -8.35 16.09
C MET A 39 6.78 -8.56 15.18
N SER A 40 7.08 -9.79 14.77
CA SER A 40 8.24 -10.07 13.89
C SER A 40 8.13 -9.33 12.56
N VAL A 41 6.95 -9.27 11.96
CA VAL A 41 6.71 -8.54 10.71
C VAL A 41 6.94 -7.04 10.92
N ARG A 42 6.30 -6.45 11.94
CA ARG A 42 6.38 -5.02 12.23
C ARG A 42 7.79 -4.58 12.63
N VAL A 43 8.44 -5.36 13.47
CA VAL A 43 9.83 -5.11 13.88
C VAL A 43 10.75 -5.14 12.67
N ASN A 44 10.60 -6.10 11.76
CA ASN A 44 11.45 -6.19 10.58
C ASN A 44 11.25 -4.98 9.66
N ILE A 45 10.02 -4.61 9.34
CA ILE A 45 9.73 -3.42 8.53
C ILE A 45 10.29 -2.17 9.21
N PHE A 46 10.03 -2.00 10.50
CA PHE A 46 10.45 -0.83 11.25
C PHE A 46 11.96 -0.71 11.36
N SER A 47 12.65 -1.77 11.86
CA SER A 47 14.07 -1.72 12.19
C SER A 47 14.99 -1.81 10.98
N GLU A 48 14.65 -2.66 10.00
CA GLU A 48 15.53 -2.94 8.87
C GLU A 48 15.24 -2.09 7.64
N ILE A 49 14.05 -1.46 7.56
CA ILE A 49 13.63 -0.72 6.37
C ILE A 49 13.27 0.73 6.70
N SER A 50 12.28 0.97 7.57
CA SER A 50 11.75 2.31 7.85
C SER A 50 12.81 3.22 8.52
N ILE A 51 13.44 2.76 9.60
CA ILE A 51 14.47 3.55 10.32
C ILE A 51 15.71 3.82 9.47
N PRO A 52 16.32 2.86 8.73
CA PRO A 52 17.40 3.13 7.79
C PRO A 52 17.02 4.16 6.71
N LEU A 53 15.79 4.10 6.19
CA LEU A 53 15.29 5.08 5.22
C LEU A 53 15.15 6.48 5.83
N MET A 54 14.59 6.58 7.03
CA MET A 54 14.53 7.85 7.78
C MET A 54 15.92 8.42 8.07
N ASN A 55 16.91 7.58 8.37
CA ASN A 55 18.28 8.01 8.57
C ASN A 55 18.91 8.59 7.30
N LYS A 56 18.58 8.07 6.14
CA LYS A 56 18.98 8.66 4.86
C LYS A 56 18.26 9.97 4.57
N MET A 57 16.94 10.02 4.83
CA MET A 57 16.06 11.16 4.60
C MET A 57 16.45 12.41 5.41
N ARG A 58 16.90 12.24 6.67
CA ARG A 58 17.12 13.35 7.62
C ARG A 58 18.37 14.17 7.39
N LYS A 59 19.30 13.77 6.54
CA LYS A 59 20.72 14.23 6.49
C LYS A 59 20.96 15.74 6.67
N GLN A 60 20.06 16.59 6.16
CA GLN A 60 20.20 18.06 6.20
C GLN A 60 19.23 18.74 7.16
N TYR A 61 18.41 17.98 7.93
CA TYR A 61 17.36 18.52 8.77
C TYR A 61 17.58 18.24 10.25
N ASP A 62 17.19 19.19 11.10
CA ASP A 62 17.02 18.93 12.54
C ASP A 62 15.75 18.08 12.70
N PHE A 63 15.96 16.77 12.65
CA PHE A 63 14.93 15.75 12.67
C PHE A 63 15.06 14.86 13.91
N ARG A 64 13.95 14.66 14.60
CA ARG A 64 13.80 13.68 15.67
C ARG A 64 12.61 12.80 15.39
N HIS A 65 12.70 11.53 15.77
CA HIS A 65 11.59 10.59 15.64
C HIS A 65 11.26 9.94 16.97
N ILE A 66 10.05 10.21 17.46
CA ILE A 66 9.53 9.65 18.71
C ILE A 66 9.02 8.25 18.41
N VAL A 67 9.47 7.27 19.20
CA VAL A 67 8.94 5.91 19.19
C VAL A 67 8.22 5.69 20.50
N SER A 68 6.89 5.78 20.47
CA SER A 68 6.04 5.56 21.63
C SER A 68 5.72 4.08 21.76
N TYR A 69 6.01 3.47 22.90
CA TYR A 69 5.76 2.06 23.17
C TYR A 69 5.16 1.87 24.57
N SER A 70 4.46 0.76 24.78
CA SER A 70 3.84 0.43 26.07
C SER A 70 4.84 -0.01 27.12
N SER A 71 4.59 0.33 28.40
CA SER A 71 5.33 -0.23 29.53
C SER A 71 5.26 -1.75 29.60
N ILE A 72 4.18 -2.36 29.10
CA ILE A 72 3.97 -3.82 29.06
C ILE A 72 4.52 -4.48 27.79
N LEU A 73 5.18 -3.72 26.89
CA LEU A 73 5.85 -4.32 25.72
C LEU A 73 6.89 -5.35 26.19
N PRO A 74 6.87 -6.60 25.66
CA PRO A 74 7.82 -7.64 26.07
C PRO A 74 9.28 -7.20 25.91
N GLN A 75 10.12 -7.58 26.90
CA GLN A 75 11.50 -7.11 27.01
C GLN A 75 12.34 -7.36 25.75
N LYS A 76 12.11 -8.47 25.05
CA LYS A 76 12.81 -8.77 23.79
C LYS A 76 12.63 -7.69 22.74
N TRP A 77 11.43 -7.13 22.61
CA TRP A 77 11.12 -6.07 21.67
C TRP A 77 11.63 -4.70 22.16
N LYS A 78 11.58 -4.42 23.48
CA LYS A 78 12.21 -3.23 24.07
C LYS A 78 13.72 -3.20 23.80
N ASN A 79 14.40 -4.36 23.91
CA ASN A 79 15.83 -4.45 23.64
C ASN A 79 16.19 -4.09 22.19
N ILE A 80 15.32 -4.43 21.23
CA ILE A 80 15.51 -4.01 19.83
C ILE A 80 15.40 -2.50 19.71
N LEU A 81 14.38 -1.87 20.33
CA LEU A 81 14.23 -0.41 20.32
C LEU A 81 15.45 0.28 20.96
N PHE A 82 15.94 -0.21 22.09
CA PHE A 82 17.15 0.35 22.74
C PHE A 82 18.40 0.23 21.85
N ASN A 83 18.55 -0.87 21.14
CA ASN A 83 19.67 -1.05 20.21
C ASN A 83 19.52 -0.12 18.98
N LEU A 84 18.30 0.06 18.47
CA LEU A 84 18.03 1.02 17.40
C LEU A 84 18.36 2.45 17.82
N GLN A 85 17.97 2.89 19.02
CA GLN A 85 18.29 4.21 19.52
C GLN A 85 19.81 4.45 19.64
N LYS A 86 20.57 3.44 20.11
CA LYS A 86 22.04 3.52 20.13
C LYS A 86 22.64 3.69 18.73
N LYS A 87 22.11 2.95 17.76
CA LYS A 87 22.56 3.00 16.35
C LYS A 87 22.11 4.27 15.62
N TYR A 88 20.93 4.77 15.98
CA TYR A 88 20.28 5.91 15.34
C TYR A 88 19.88 6.99 16.35
N PRO A 89 20.80 7.91 16.72
CA PRO A 89 20.57 8.88 17.79
C PRO A 89 19.45 9.91 17.53
N PHE A 90 18.86 9.94 16.34
CA PHE A 90 17.69 10.75 16.05
C PHE A 90 16.41 10.16 16.65
N LEU A 91 16.40 8.89 17.06
CA LEU A 91 15.28 8.27 17.74
C LEU A 91 15.16 8.77 19.18
N TYR A 92 13.94 9.03 19.59
CA TYR A 92 13.58 9.39 20.96
C TYR A 92 12.57 8.34 21.46
N LEU A 93 13.01 7.42 22.31
CA LEU A 93 12.14 6.40 22.88
C LEU A 93 11.29 6.99 23.99
N CYS A 94 9.97 6.77 23.92
CA CYS A 94 9.01 7.25 24.89
C CYS A 94 8.16 6.08 25.38
N GLU A 95 8.43 5.60 26.57
CA GLU A 95 7.55 4.64 27.25
C GLU A 95 6.29 5.39 27.71
N VAL A 96 5.13 4.95 27.22
CA VAL A 96 3.86 5.60 27.53
C VAL A 96 3.36 5.10 28.88
N ASP A 97 3.48 5.95 29.87
CA ASP A 97 2.80 5.83 31.14
C ASP A 97 2.19 7.21 31.52
N SER A 98 1.38 7.25 32.57
CA SER A 98 0.62 8.44 32.98
C SER A 98 1.48 9.57 33.56
N LYS A 99 2.80 9.44 33.67
CA LYS A 99 3.70 10.35 34.40
C LYS A 99 4.77 11.03 33.55
N ASN A 100 4.88 10.70 32.25
CA ASN A 100 5.96 11.23 31.40
C ASN A 100 5.67 12.64 30.92
N GLU A 101 6.71 13.49 30.91
CA GLU A 101 6.69 14.79 30.23
C GLU A 101 6.34 14.62 28.75
N ASN A 102 5.69 15.62 28.17
CA ASN A 102 5.41 15.64 26.75
C ASN A 102 6.72 15.54 25.95
N PRO A 103 6.95 14.46 25.18
CA PRO A 103 8.22 14.25 24.46
C PRO A 103 8.55 15.35 23.46
N LEU A 104 7.55 16.03 22.89
CA LEU A 104 7.75 17.17 22.00
C LEU A 104 8.43 18.32 22.71
N TYR A 105 8.02 18.59 23.96
CA TYR A 105 8.63 19.64 24.75
C TYR A 105 10.08 19.29 25.11
N SER A 106 10.35 18.07 25.54
CA SER A 106 11.70 17.60 25.87
C SER A 106 12.67 17.70 24.67
N ILE A 107 12.17 17.42 23.45
CA ILE A 107 12.94 17.52 22.20
C ILE A 107 13.25 18.99 21.84
N LEU A 108 12.33 19.93 22.11
CA LEU A 108 12.44 21.33 21.69
C LEU A 108 13.06 22.22 22.76
N LYS A 109 13.11 21.77 24.01
CA LYS A 109 13.70 22.53 25.14
C LYS A 109 15.13 22.97 24.82
N GLY A 110 15.40 24.26 24.99
CA GLY A 110 16.71 24.86 24.71
C GLY A 110 16.98 25.18 23.25
N LYS A 111 16.05 24.87 22.34
CA LYS A 111 16.15 25.26 20.93
C LYS A 111 15.64 26.69 20.72
N GLU A 112 16.14 27.35 19.66
CA GLU A 112 15.65 28.65 19.22
C GLU A 112 14.20 28.57 18.71
N SER A 113 13.53 29.72 18.67
CA SER A 113 12.19 29.82 18.11
C SER A 113 12.16 29.44 16.61
N GLY A 114 11.10 28.76 16.17
CA GLY A 114 11.00 28.35 14.78
C GLY A 114 9.79 27.48 14.46
N ALA A 115 9.53 27.30 13.18
CA ALA A 115 8.46 26.43 12.70
C ALA A 115 8.78 24.96 13.01
N VAL A 116 7.73 24.22 13.36
CA VAL A 116 7.78 22.80 13.71
C VAL A 116 6.78 22.04 12.82
N ALA A 117 7.26 21.05 12.10
CA ALA A 117 6.38 20.08 11.44
C ALA A 117 6.37 18.80 12.26
N PHE A 118 5.20 18.44 12.78
CA PHE A 118 4.95 17.17 13.47
C PHE A 118 4.16 16.25 12.57
N PHE A 119 4.60 15.00 12.40
CA PHE A 119 3.90 14.01 11.59
C PHE A 119 3.86 12.64 12.26
N ARG A 120 2.90 11.81 11.82
CA ARG A 120 2.76 10.42 12.30
C ARG A 120 3.03 9.43 11.19
N LEU A 121 3.57 8.28 11.58
CA LEU A 121 3.79 7.13 10.71
C LEU A 121 3.54 5.87 11.53
N ASP A 122 2.83 4.91 10.99
CA ASP A 122 2.62 3.62 11.65
C ASP A 122 3.89 2.75 11.53
N ASP A 123 4.03 1.74 12.39
CA ASP A 123 5.26 0.95 12.52
C ASP A 123 5.48 -0.06 11.38
N ASP A 124 4.53 -0.14 10.46
CA ASP A 124 4.56 -0.99 9.28
C ASP A 124 4.55 -0.22 7.94
N ASP A 125 4.59 1.11 7.98
CA ASP A 125 4.60 1.95 6.77
C ASP A 125 5.96 2.64 6.54
N LEU A 126 6.17 3.16 5.32
CA LEU A 126 7.40 3.85 4.95
C LEU A 126 7.12 5.26 4.43
N LEU A 127 8.09 6.17 4.65
CA LEU A 127 8.12 7.47 3.99
C LEU A 127 9.17 7.47 2.87
N SER A 128 8.89 8.17 1.77
CA SER A 128 9.86 8.39 0.70
C SER A 128 11.09 9.13 1.22
N ILE A 129 12.26 8.83 0.65
CA ILE A 129 13.50 9.54 0.98
C ILE A 129 13.37 11.06 0.80
N ASN A 130 12.48 11.53 -0.06
CA ASN A 130 12.22 12.94 -0.36
C ASN A 130 11.13 13.57 0.52
N TYR A 131 10.62 12.83 1.53
CA TYR A 131 9.49 13.30 2.33
C TYR A 131 9.80 14.60 3.08
N LEU A 132 10.94 14.69 3.77
CA LEU A 132 11.30 15.91 4.51
C LEU A 132 11.59 17.10 3.58
N ASP A 133 12.16 16.88 2.40
CA ASP A 133 12.39 17.93 1.40
C ASP A 133 11.07 18.54 0.91
N ASN A 134 10.05 17.71 0.72
CA ASN A 134 8.73 18.19 0.33
C ASN A 134 8.00 18.84 1.51
N LEU A 135 8.08 18.28 2.72
CA LEU A 135 7.47 18.86 3.91
C LEU A 135 8.11 20.22 4.28
N ALA A 136 9.40 20.42 4.01
CA ALA A 136 10.11 21.67 4.26
C ALA A 136 9.52 22.87 3.48
N LYS A 137 8.87 22.64 2.35
CA LYS A 137 8.17 23.69 1.59
C LYS A 137 7.08 24.35 2.43
N TYR A 138 6.46 23.56 3.32
CA TYR A 138 5.32 23.94 4.16
C TYR A 138 5.69 24.17 5.63
N ASN A 139 6.86 23.74 6.09
CA ASN A 139 7.30 23.94 7.47
C ASN A 139 7.79 25.38 7.71
N LYS A 140 6.85 26.31 7.65
CA LYS A 140 7.05 27.76 7.78
C LYS A 140 5.96 28.35 8.66
N SER A 141 6.26 29.47 9.34
CA SER A 141 5.30 30.15 10.20
C SER A 141 4.02 30.61 9.48
N ALA A 142 4.10 30.85 8.15
CA ALA A 142 2.95 31.20 7.32
C ALA A 142 1.90 30.08 7.23
N TYR A 143 2.28 28.83 7.46
CA TYR A 143 1.38 27.67 7.44
C TYR A 143 1.04 27.15 8.84
N LYS A 144 1.37 27.90 9.88
CA LYS A 144 1.02 27.56 11.26
C LYS A 144 -0.46 27.27 11.39
N ASN A 145 -0.79 26.25 12.19
CA ASN A 145 -2.15 25.75 12.41
C ASN A 145 -2.81 25.12 11.16
N MET A 146 -2.04 24.68 10.19
CA MET A 146 -2.50 23.90 9.05
C MET A 146 -2.00 22.46 9.12
N ALA A 147 -2.74 21.55 8.50
CA ALA A 147 -2.25 20.21 8.20
C ALA A 147 -1.67 20.16 6.79
N VAL A 148 -0.74 19.25 6.56
CA VAL A 148 -0.19 18.90 5.25
C VAL A 148 -0.43 17.42 5.00
N SER A 149 -1.07 17.11 3.88
CA SER A 149 -1.36 15.77 3.43
C SER A 149 -0.72 15.52 2.07
N PHE A 150 0.10 14.48 1.98
CA PHE A 150 0.70 14.06 0.71
C PHE A 150 -0.15 12.94 0.10
N GLY A 151 -0.94 13.27 -0.91
CA GLY A 151 -1.96 12.36 -1.43
C GLY A 151 -1.44 11.23 -2.30
N LYS A 152 -0.20 11.31 -2.84
CA LYS A 152 0.34 10.31 -3.75
C LYS A 152 1.33 9.39 -3.04
N GLY A 153 1.08 8.09 -3.14
CA GLY A 153 1.91 7.05 -2.54
C GLY A 153 1.95 5.77 -3.35
N ILE A 154 2.51 4.76 -2.74
CA ILE A 154 2.57 3.38 -3.23
C ILE A 154 1.89 2.49 -2.20
N ALA A 155 1.14 1.50 -2.65
CA ALA A 155 0.75 0.33 -1.88
C ALA A 155 1.59 -0.86 -2.31
N ALA A 156 2.06 -1.68 -1.39
CA ALA A 156 2.83 -2.87 -1.73
C ALA A 156 2.56 -4.02 -0.74
N LEU A 157 2.56 -5.25 -1.25
CA LEU A 157 2.46 -6.45 -0.44
C LEU A 157 3.81 -6.73 0.23
N TYR A 158 3.79 -6.98 1.54
CA TYR A 158 4.94 -7.45 2.29
C TYR A 158 4.73 -8.91 2.70
N LYS A 159 5.53 -9.81 2.14
CA LYS A 159 5.44 -11.25 2.35
C LYS A 159 6.83 -11.88 2.36
N GLN A 160 7.09 -12.82 3.27
CA GLN A 160 8.38 -13.51 3.39
C GLN A 160 9.58 -12.54 3.47
N ASN A 161 9.42 -11.46 4.25
CA ASN A 161 10.40 -10.39 4.44
C ASN A 161 10.76 -9.59 3.18
N ASN A 162 9.92 -9.64 2.15
CA ASN A 162 10.13 -8.92 0.90
C ASN A 162 8.91 -8.09 0.52
N TYR A 163 9.16 -6.92 -0.08
CA TYR A 163 8.12 -6.12 -0.73
C TYR A 163 7.91 -6.57 -2.17
N MET A 164 6.65 -6.69 -2.55
CA MET A 164 6.25 -7.07 -3.92
C MET A 164 4.94 -6.40 -4.30
N ASP A 165 4.53 -6.52 -5.57
CA ASP A 165 3.27 -6.00 -6.11
C ASP A 165 3.04 -4.52 -5.82
N PHE A 166 3.95 -3.67 -6.27
CA PHE A 166 3.89 -2.22 -6.07
C PHE A 166 2.78 -1.59 -6.90
N ARG A 167 1.91 -0.81 -6.25
CA ARG A 167 0.72 -0.19 -6.83
C ARG A 167 0.68 1.31 -6.58
N ASN A 168 0.21 2.09 -7.57
CA ASN A 168 0.05 3.53 -7.40
C ASN A 168 -1.22 3.85 -6.60
N VAL A 169 -1.08 4.67 -5.57
CA VAL A 169 -2.19 5.12 -4.74
C VAL A 169 -2.28 6.64 -4.79
N VAL A 170 -3.51 7.15 -4.95
CA VAL A 170 -3.80 8.56 -4.76
C VAL A 170 -5.01 8.66 -3.82
N GLN A 171 -4.79 9.23 -2.64
CA GLN A 171 -5.79 9.46 -1.62
C GLN A 171 -5.70 10.90 -1.14
N GLN A 172 -6.81 11.54 -0.83
CA GLN A 172 -6.81 12.94 -0.41
C GLN A 172 -6.14 13.12 0.96
N TYR A 173 -6.44 12.24 1.91
CA TYR A 173 -5.95 12.30 3.28
C TYR A 173 -5.43 10.93 3.75
N PRO A 174 -4.28 10.45 3.24
CA PRO A 174 -3.67 9.23 3.78
C PRO A 174 -3.18 9.46 5.21
N SER A 175 -3.21 8.41 6.04
CA SER A 175 -2.68 8.47 7.40
C SER A 175 -1.16 8.56 7.44
N MET A 176 -0.49 8.01 6.41
CA MET A 176 0.97 7.90 6.33
C MET A 176 1.61 9.27 6.13
N GLY A 177 2.36 9.72 7.12
CA GLY A 177 3.07 10.99 7.06
C GLY A 177 2.15 12.23 7.08
N GLN A 178 0.91 12.12 7.54
CA GLN A 178 0.07 13.30 7.75
C GLN A 178 0.74 14.24 8.75
N ALA A 179 1.02 15.47 8.33
CA ALA A 179 1.78 16.43 9.12
C ALA A 179 0.94 17.62 9.60
N TYR A 180 1.36 18.20 10.71
CA TYR A 180 0.77 19.39 11.34
C TYR A 180 1.84 20.43 11.53
N ILE A 181 1.57 21.66 11.09
CA ILE A 181 2.53 22.77 11.17
C ILE A 181 2.23 23.60 12.40
N GLY A 182 3.21 23.67 13.27
CA GLY A 182 3.19 24.45 14.49
C GLY A 182 4.35 25.43 14.59
N TYR A 183 4.51 26.00 15.79
CA TYR A 183 5.56 26.96 16.06
C TYR A 183 6.09 26.79 17.48
N TRP A 184 7.40 26.72 17.62
CA TRP A 184 8.12 26.76 18.88
C TRP A 184 8.57 28.18 19.17
N SER A 185 8.15 28.77 20.29
CA SER A 185 8.49 30.15 20.69
C SER A 185 9.81 30.27 21.46
N GLY A 186 10.50 29.14 21.68
CA GLY A 186 11.63 29.04 22.61
C GLY A 186 11.21 28.61 24.02
N LYS A 187 9.91 28.68 24.35
CA LYS A 187 9.33 28.26 25.62
C LYS A 187 8.09 27.39 25.47
N ASN A 188 7.22 27.73 24.53
CA ASN A 188 5.94 27.05 24.33
C ASN A 188 5.86 26.52 22.90
N LEU A 189 5.30 25.31 22.76
CA LEU A 189 4.97 24.72 21.48
C LEU A 189 3.47 24.94 21.20
N GLU A 190 3.20 25.59 20.09
CA GLU A 190 1.86 25.73 19.54
C GLU A 190 1.71 24.78 18.37
N LEU A 191 0.96 23.68 18.55
CA LEU A 191 0.55 22.76 17.50
C LEU A 191 -0.98 22.78 17.41
N PRO A 192 -1.56 22.65 16.21
CA PRO A 192 -2.98 22.45 16.08
C PRO A 192 -3.40 21.11 16.69
N PRO A 193 -4.66 20.94 17.10
CA PRO A 193 -5.18 19.65 17.48
C PRO A 193 -5.00 18.61 16.36
N MET A 194 -4.67 17.39 16.75
CA MET A 194 -4.53 16.28 15.80
C MET A 194 -5.89 15.59 15.60
N TYR A 195 -6.36 15.60 14.39
CA TYR A 195 -7.62 14.98 14.00
C TYR A 195 -7.40 13.65 13.29
N SER A 196 -8.45 12.85 13.19
CA SER A 196 -8.48 11.69 12.31
C SER A 196 -8.23 12.13 10.85
N HIS A 197 -7.57 11.30 10.07
CA HIS A 197 -7.37 11.54 8.64
C HIS A 197 -8.72 11.57 7.87
N HIS A 198 -9.76 10.92 8.39
CA HIS A 198 -11.11 11.02 7.81
C HIS A 198 -11.66 12.43 8.04
N ASN A 199 -12.08 13.10 6.98
CA ASN A 199 -12.68 14.45 7.03
C ASN A 199 -11.78 15.50 7.71
N LEU A 200 -10.48 15.43 7.46
CA LEU A 200 -9.48 16.31 8.09
C LEU A 200 -9.78 17.79 7.83
N ASP A 201 -10.17 18.12 6.60
CA ASP A 201 -10.51 19.47 6.14
C ASP A 201 -11.75 20.07 6.78
N GLN A 202 -12.61 19.27 7.39
CA GLN A 202 -13.76 19.76 8.16
C GLN A 202 -13.35 20.32 9.54
N ASN A 203 -12.14 20.03 9.99
CA ASN A 203 -11.65 20.37 11.32
C ASN A 203 -10.50 21.36 11.32
N ILE A 204 -9.69 21.38 10.26
CA ILE A 204 -8.47 22.20 10.15
C ILE A 204 -8.17 22.50 8.68
N PRO A 205 -7.63 23.69 8.35
CA PRO A 205 -7.14 23.96 6.99
C PRO A 205 -6.06 22.94 6.57
N VAL A 206 -6.21 22.38 5.37
CA VAL A 206 -5.32 21.32 4.86
C VAL A 206 -4.69 21.75 3.55
N ILE A 207 -3.39 21.57 3.45
CA ILE A 207 -2.65 21.61 2.19
C ILE A 207 -2.55 20.18 1.67
N VAL A 208 -3.10 19.91 0.48
CA VAL A 208 -2.98 18.61 -0.19
C VAL A 208 -1.96 18.74 -1.32
N ASP A 209 -0.85 17.98 -1.24
CA ASP A 209 0.18 17.92 -2.29
C ASP A 209 0.29 16.47 -2.78
N SER A 210 -0.13 16.23 -4.02
CA SER A 210 -0.08 14.91 -4.68
C SER A 210 0.91 14.87 -5.85
N ALA A 211 1.87 15.80 -5.90
CA ALA A 211 2.82 15.90 -7.02
C ALA A 211 3.80 14.71 -7.05
N ASN A 212 4.28 14.28 -5.89
CA ASN A 212 5.32 13.28 -5.76
C ASN A 212 4.89 12.08 -4.90
N ILE A 213 5.54 10.93 -5.09
CA ILE A 213 5.36 9.75 -4.23
C ILE A 213 6.01 10.03 -2.88
N MET A 214 5.20 10.06 -1.80
CA MET A 214 5.68 10.46 -0.46
C MET A 214 5.65 9.34 0.56
N TYR A 215 4.89 8.29 0.34
CA TYR A 215 4.76 7.16 1.28
C TYR A 215 4.63 5.83 0.55
N LEU A 216 4.90 4.75 1.27
CA LEU A 216 4.53 3.39 0.90
C LEU A 216 3.67 2.81 2.01
N GLN A 217 2.43 2.49 1.68
CA GLN A 217 1.49 1.77 2.51
C GLN A 217 1.76 0.28 2.38
N THR A 218 2.08 -0.34 3.49
CA THR A 218 2.37 -1.78 3.53
C THR A 218 1.10 -2.58 3.72
N TYR A 219 0.93 -3.59 2.89
CA TYR A 219 -0.11 -4.61 3.04
C TYR A 219 0.53 -5.93 3.45
N HIS A 220 0.08 -6.53 4.56
CA HIS A 220 0.55 -7.83 5.04
C HIS A 220 -0.54 -8.57 5.82
N GLU A 221 -0.41 -9.88 5.98
CA GLU A 221 -1.43 -10.72 6.61
C GLU A 221 -1.70 -10.37 8.07
N GLN A 222 -0.70 -9.85 8.78
CA GLN A 222 -0.77 -9.48 10.20
C GLN A 222 -1.24 -8.02 10.45
N GLN A 223 -1.93 -7.40 9.48
CA GLN A 223 -2.51 -6.07 9.66
C GLN A 223 -3.75 -6.10 10.54
N ASP A 224 -3.87 -5.11 11.43
CA ASP A 224 -5.03 -4.99 12.31
C ASP A 224 -6.35 -4.79 11.54
N SER A 225 -6.29 -4.21 10.33
CA SER A 225 -7.44 -4.09 9.42
C SER A 225 -7.99 -5.44 8.95
N ASN A 226 -7.17 -6.48 8.83
CA ASN A 226 -7.60 -7.80 8.38
C ASN A 226 -8.52 -8.48 9.39
N TYR A 227 -8.35 -8.19 10.69
CA TYR A 227 -9.25 -8.70 11.74
C TYR A 227 -10.66 -8.11 11.68
N ARG A 228 -10.83 -6.97 11.03
CA ARG A 228 -12.16 -6.38 10.77
C ARG A 228 -12.98 -7.20 9.79
N PHE A 229 -12.34 -7.93 8.91
CA PHE A 229 -13.01 -8.66 7.81
C PHE A 229 -13.08 -10.16 8.02
N SER A 230 -12.29 -10.75 8.92
CA SER A 230 -12.13 -12.20 9.03
C SER A 230 -12.73 -12.83 10.28
N LYS A 231 -14.05 -12.88 10.39
CA LYS A 231 -14.67 -13.97 11.17
C LYS A 231 -14.94 -15.24 10.33
N ALA A 232 -14.58 -15.28 9.08
CA ALA A 232 -14.82 -16.38 8.17
C ALA A 232 -13.52 -16.79 7.46
N THR A 233 -12.88 -17.85 7.98
CA THR A 233 -12.09 -18.84 7.24
C THR A 233 -11.11 -18.38 6.17
N ASN A 234 -9.81 -18.74 6.27
CA ASN A 234 -8.78 -18.88 5.21
C ASN A 234 -8.68 -17.81 4.09
N ILE A 235 -9.30 -16.64 4.26
CA ILE A 235 -9.48 -15.60 3.24
C ILE A 235 -8.49 -14.43 3.46
N GLN A 236 -7.63 -14.45 4.47
CA GLN A 236 -6.78 -13.30 4.81
C GLN A 236 -5.83 -12.91 3.66
N GLU A 237 -5.15 -13.87 3.07
CA GLU A 237 -4.25 -13.61 1.94
C GLU A 237 -5.04 -13.09 0.72
N ALA A 238 -6.13 -13.74 0.38
CA ALA A 238 -7.01 -13.31 -0.71
C ALA A 238 -7.61 -11.93 -0.46
N THR A 239 -7.87 -11.55 0.80
CA THR A 239 -8.39 -10.23 1.16
C THR A 239 -7.35 -9.12 0.99
N VAL A 240 -6.10 -9.37 1.38
CA VAL A 240 -4.99 -8.41 1.22
C VAL A 240 -4.70 -8.17 -0.26
N GLU A 241 -4.58 -9.24 -1.05
CA GLU A 241 -4.38 -9.15 -2.50
C GLU A 241 -5.57 -8.47 -3.20
N ALA A 242 -6.81 -8.74 -2.74
CA ALA A 242 -8.02 -8.10 -3.24
C ALA A 242 -8.02 -6.59 -3.01
N GLU A 243 -7.67 -6.16 -1.81
CA GLU A 243 -7.57 -4.74 -1.51
C GLU A 243 -6.48 -4.05 -2.35
N LEU A 244 -5.33 -4.70 -2.47
CA LEU A 244 -4.21 -4.19 -3.25
C LEU A 244 -4.57 -4.08 -4.75
N SER A 245 -5.34 -5.04 -5.29
CA SER A 245 -5.72 -5.07 -6.71
C SER A 245 -6.61 -3.91 -7.15
N LYS A 246 -7.22 -3.17 -6.22
CA LYS A 246 -7.99 -1.95 -6.51
C LYS A 246 -7.13 -0.83 -7.10
N TYR A 247 -5.82 -0.89 -6.90
CA TYR A 247 -4.87 0.12 -7.33
C TYR A 247 -4.11 -0.33 -8.59
N PRO A 248 -3.83 0.58 -9.54
CA PRO A 248 -3.07 0.24 -10.74
C PRO A 248 -1.61 -0.10 -10.41
N LYS A 249 -1.06 -1.11 -11.07
CA LYS A 249 0.36 -1.49 -10.92
C LYS A 249 1.29 -0.31 -11.23
N ASN A 250 2.32 -0.16 -10.40
CA ASN A 250 3.43 0.72 -10.72
C ASN A 250 4.41 -0.02 -11.65
N LYS A 251 4.62 0.54 -12.86
CA LYS A 251 5.52 -0.03 -13.87
C LYS A 251 6.89 0.69 -13.92
N ASN A 252 7.10 1.69 -13.06
CA ASN A 252 8.32 2.49 -13.07
C ASN A 252 9.21 2.13 -11.88
N SER A 253 10.00 1.06 -12.04
CA SER A 253 10.94 0.58 -11.02
C SER A 253 12.00 1.62 -10.65
N GLU A 254 12.49 2.41 -11.59
CA GLU A 254 13.48 3.46 -11.34
C GLU A 254 12.91 4.55 -10.41
N GLN A 255 11.66 4.97 -10.65
CA GLN A 255 10.98 5.93 -9.77
C GLN A 255 10.78 5.36 -8.37
N LEU A 256 10.41 4.08 -8.25
CA LEU A 256 10.26 3.41 -6.96
C LEU A 256 11.58 3.36 -6.19
N ILE A 257 12.67 2.96 -6.86
CA ILE A 257 14.01 2.92 -6.27
C ILE A 257 14.47 4.32 -5.84
N ALA A 258 14.21 5.34 -6.64
CA ALA A 258 14.52 6.73 -6.29
C ALA A 258 13.75 7.20 -5.04
N CYS A 259 12.53 6.73 -4.82
CA CYS A 259 11.73 7.04 -3.64
C CYS A 259 12.10 6.18 -2.41
N PHE A 260 12.40 4.90 -2.64
CA PHE A 260 12.65 3.89 -1.61
C PHE A 260 13.94 3.10 -1.88
N PRO A 261 15.11 3.73 -1.83
CA PRO A 261 16.37 3.10 -2.23
C PRO A 261 16.81 1.91 -1.34
N VAL A 262 16.21 1.74 -0.18
CA VAL A 262 16.41 0.56 0.69
C VAL A 262 15.73 -0.70 0.14
N LEU A 263 14.81 -0.54 -0.81
CA LEU A 263 14.06 -1.62 -1.45
C LEU A 263 14.59 -1.95 -2.87
N ASP A 264 15.75 -1.44 -3.27
CA ASP A 264 16.29 -1.61 -4.64
C ASP A 264 16.27 -3.08 -5.09
N MET A 265 16.79 -4.00 -4.26
CA MET A 265 16.81 -5.43 -4.58
C MET A 265 15.40 -6.01 -4.74
N ASN A 266 14.47 -5.69 -3.82
CA ASN A 266 13.10 -6.18 -3.89
C ASN A 266 12.38 -5.68 -5.15
N ILE A 267 12.55 -4.39 -5.48
CA ILE A 267 11.91 -3.77 -6.63
C ILE A 267 12.42 -4.40 -7.94
N ARG A 268 13.74 -4.61 -8.07
CA ARG A 268 14.33 -5.26 -9.26
C ARG A 268 13.90 -6.71 -9.37
N GLU A 269 13.99 -7.48 -8.29
CA GLU A 269 13.57 -8.88 -8.29
C GLU A 269 12.11 -9.05 -8.67
N PHE A 270 11.23 -8.17 -8.16
CA PHE A 270 9.82 -8.20 -8.52
C PHE A 270 9.58 -7.79 -9.97
N SER A 271 10.32 -6.80 -10.48
CA SER A 271 10.21 -6.35 -11.88
C SER A 271 10.70 -7.42 -12.86
N ASP A 272 11.71 -8.19 -12.47
CA ASP A 272 12.31 -9.23 -13.30
C ASP A 272 11.51 -10.56 -13.25
N LYS A 273 10.86 -10.85 -12.13
CA LYS A 273 10.00 -12.03 -11.96
C LYS A 273 8.61 -11.82 -12.54
N LYS A 274 8.48 -11.67 -13.86
CA LYS A 274 7.21 -11.92 -14.55
C LYS A 274 6.95 -13.42 -14.59
N THR A 275 6.39 -13.99 -13.54
CA THR A 275 5.75 -15.31 -13.61
C THR A 275 4.42 -15.15 -14.35
N SER A 276 4.46 -15.01 -15.66
CA SER A 276 3.27 -15.06 -16.47
C SER A 276 2.84 -16.53 -16.66
N TYR A 277 1.57 -16.82 -16.50
CA TYR A 277 0.97 -18.11 -16.84
C TYR A 277 1.08 -18.40 -18.33
N PHE A 278 0.93 -17.39 -19.12
CA PHE A 278 1.32 -17.35 -20.53
C PHE A 278 1.62 -15.91 -20.93
N SER A 279 2.43 -15.78 -21.95
CA SER A 279 2.63 -14.52 -22.65
C SER A 279 2.63 -14.79 -24.15
N ILE A 280 1.80 -14.06 -24.87
CA ILE A 280 1.70 -14.14 -26.33
C ILE A 280 1.98 -12.76 -26.89
N SER A 281 2.77 -12.72 -27.94
CA SER A 281 3.06 -11.49 -28.68
C SER A 281 2.95 -11.75 -30.18
N ASN A 282 2.49 -10.72 -30.92
CA ASN A 282 2.41 -10.71 -32.37
C ASN A 282 1.59 -11.88 -32.98
N LEU A 283 0.42 -12.15 -32.38
CA LEU A 283 -0.50 -13.17 -32.87
C LEU A 283 -1.67 -12.51 -33.62
N GLU A 284 -1.96 -12.99 -34.81
CA GLU A 284 -3.14 -12.59 -35.57
C GLU A 284 -4.27 -13.58 -35.41
N ILE A 285 -5.45 -13.08 -35.06
CA ILE A 285 -6.66 -13.87 -34.84
C ILE A 285 -7.69 -13.44 -35.89
N SER A 286 -8.08 -14.38 -36.74
CA SER A 286 -9.14 -14.21 -37.74
C SER A 286 -10.38 -15.08 -37.42
N LYS A 287 -10.25 -16.04 -36.49
CA LYS A 287 -11.37 -16.87 -36.03
C LYS A 287 -12.21 -16.10 -35.00
N LYS A 288 -13.54 -16.27 -35.09
CA LYS A 288 -14.49 -15.62 -34.18
C LYS A 288 -14.27 -16.02 -32.72
N ASP A 289 -13.86 -17.26 -32.46
CA ASP A 289 -13.54 -17.81 -31.14
C ASP A 289 -12.18 -18.53 -31.21
N THR A 290 -11.26 -18.13 -30.36
CA THR A 290 -9.90 -18.66 -30.32
C THR A 290 -9.55 -19.06 -28.90
N LEU A 291 -9.33 -20.36 -28.69
CA LEU A 291 -8.80 -20.91 -27.45
C LEU A 291 -7.29 -20.70 -27.39
N ILE A 292 -6.82 -20.11 -26.31
CA ILE A 292 -5.40 -19.90 -26.02
C ILE A 292 -4.92 -21.03 -25.11
N ALA A 293 -3.88 -21.73 -25.53
CA ALA A 293 -3.26 -22.79 -24.73
C ALA A 293 -2.63 -22.21 -23.45
N ILE A 294 -2.99 -22.79 -22.31
CA ILE A 294 -2.48 -22.39 -21.00
C ILE A 294 -1.56 -23.50 -20.48
N GLN A 295 -0.41 -23.13 -19.96
CA GLN A 295 0.45 -24.07 -19.25
C GLN A 295 -0.10 -24.35 -17.85
N LYS A 296 0.02 -25.60 -17.38
CA LYS A 296 -0.39 -25.98 -16.03
C LYS A 296 0.31 -25.12 -14.98
N ASN A 297 -0.45 -24.58 -14.04
CA ASN A 297 0.01 -23.59 -13.08
C ASN A 297 -0.38 -23.94 -11.64
N LYS A 298 0.11 -23.14 -10.68
CA LYS A 298 -0.31 -23.25 -9.28
C LYS A 298 -1.70 -22.65 -9.10
N ASP A 299 -2.44 -23.17 -8.13
CA ASP A 299 -3.73 -22.62 -7.72
C ASP A 299 -3.56 -21.20 -7.20
N LYS A 300 -4.41 -20.28 -7.64
CA LYS A 300 -4.43 -18.88 -7.24
C LYS A 300 -5.85 -18.36 -7.05
N CYS A 301 -5.97 -17.30 -6.24
CA CYS A 301 -7.21 -16.54 -6.12
C CYS A 301 -7.20 -15.28 -6.99
N LEU A 302 -6.06 -14.61 -7.13
CA LEU A 302 -5.93 -13.38 -7.89
C LEU A 302 -5.27 -13.63 -9.25
N PHE A 303 -5.91 -13.13 -10.29
CA PHE A 303 -5.41 -13.14 -11.66
C PHE A 303 -5.35 -11.72 -12.21
N GLU A 304 -4.26 -11.40 -12.90
CA GLU A 304 -4.10 -10.15 -13.63
C GLU A 304 -3.73 -10.43 -15.08
N LEU A 305 -4.51 -9.85 -15.99
CA LEU A 305 -4.32 -9.98 -17.42
C LEU A 305 -3.99 -8.59 -17.99
N GLU A 306 -2.81 -8.46 -18.57
CA GLU A 306 -2.40 -7.27 -19.35
C GLU A 306 -2.57 -7.57 -20.84
N TYR A 307 -3.09 -6.61 -21.60
CA TYR A 307 -3.32 -6.80 -23.04
C TYR A 307 -3.11 -5.52 -23.84
N GLU A 308 -2.60 -5.68 -25.05
CA GLU A 308 -2.56 -4.68 -26.11
C GLU A 308 -2.96 -5.34 -27.44
N ILE A 309 -4.08 -4.89 -28.01
CA ILE A 309 -4.71 -5.47 -29.21
C ILE A 309 -4.97 -4.37 -30.22
N ILE A 310 -4.67 -4.64 -31.47
CA ILE A 310 -5.05 -3.81 -32.61
C ILE A 310 -6.28 -4.45 -33.27
N LEU A 311 -7.29 -3.64 -33.49
CA LEU A 311 -8.52 -4.01 -34.18
C LEU A 311 -8.38 -3.77 -35.67
N SER A 312 -8.99 -4.59 -36.53
CA SER A 312 -8.92 -4.48 -37.97
C SER A 312 -9.56 -3.20 -38.56
N LYS A 313 -10.29 -2.45 -37.75
CA LYS A 313 -10.90 -1.18 -38.09
C LYS A 313 -10.72 -0.15 -36.98
N GLN A 314 -10.53 1.10 -37.37
CA GLN A 314 -10.46 2.24 -36.46
C GLN A 314 -11.88 2.68 -36.01
N LEU A 315 -12.52 1.84 -35.21
CA LEU A 315 -13.84 2.10 -34.65
C LEU A 315 -13.79 2.02 -33.14
N THR A 316 -14.61 2.81 -32.47
CA THR A 316 -14.88 2.66 -31.04
C THR A 316 -16.00 1.63 -30.86
N SER A 317 -15.79 0.65 -30.00
CA SER A 317 -16.79 -0.35 -29.66
C SER A 317 -16.72 -0.71 -28.17
N PRO A 318 -17.85 -0.60 -27.44
CA PRO A 318 -17.90 -0.98 -26.01
C PRO A 318 -17.81 -2.49 -25.80
N LYS A 319 -18.01 -3.28 -26.86
CA LYS A 319 -18.02 -4.76 -26.84
C LYS A 319 -17.24 -5.32 -28.01
N ALA A 320 -16.00 -4.86 -28.20
CA ALA A 320 -15.19 -5.29 -29.33
C ALA A 320 -14.82 -6.78 -29.22
N ILE A 321 -14.40 -7.20 -28.04
CA ILE A 321 -13.86 -8.52 -27.75
C ILE A 321 -14.47 -9.02 -26.44
N VAL A 322 -14.59 -10.35 -26.28
CA VAL A 322 -14.86 -11.01 -25.01
C VAL A 322 -13.63 -11.83 -24.62
N PHE A 323 -13.15 -11.61 -23.42
CA PHE A 323 -12.24 -12.55 -22.74
C PHE A 323 -13.07 -13.49 -21.90
N SER A 324 -12.88 -14.79 -22.09
CA SER A 324 -13.61 -15.86 -21.42
C SER A 324 -12.63 -16.75 -20.63
N PHE A 325 -13.00 -17.12 -19.41
CA PHE A 325 -12.16 -17.85 -18.46
C PHE A 325 -12.90 -19.06 -17.91
N LYS A 326 -12.23 -20.21 -17.84
CA LYS A 326 -12.72 -21.41 -17.13
C LYS A 326 -11.65 -21.90 -16.15
N PHE A 327 -12.10 -22.51 -15.09
CA PHE A 327 -11.25 -23.00 -13.99
C PHE A 327 -11.45 -24.51 -13.81
N ASP A 328 -10.47 -25.18 -13.21
CA ASP A 328 -10.46 -26.63 -12.96
C ASP A 328 -11.51 -27.08 -11.91
N GLN A 329 -12.05 -26.14 -11.18
CA GLN A 329 -13.09 -26.39 -10.18
C GLN A 329 -14.18 -25.31 -10.20
N ASN A 330 -15.27 -25.60 -9.51
CA ASN A 330 -16.36 -24.62 -9.40
C ASN A 330 -15.95 -23.49 -8.46
N VAL A 331 -15.82 -22.28 -8.99
CA VAL A 331 -15.42 -21.07 -8.29
C VAL A 331 -16.44 -19.97 -8.47
N THR A 332 -16.50 -19.05 -7.50
CA THR A 332 -17.22 -17.79 -7.63
C THR A 332 -16.23 -16.66 -7.81
N VAL A 333 -16.40 -15.82 -8.83
CA VAL A 333 -15.58 -14.63 -9.01
C VAL A 333 -16.19 -13.50 -8.18
N GLN A 334 -15.42 -12.97 -7.23
CA GLN A 334 -15.87 -11.92 -6.32
C GLN A 334 -15.91 -10.55 -7.01
N SER A 335 -15.03 -10.32 -8.00
CA SER A 335 -14.98 -9.06 -8.74
C SER A 335 -14.30 -9.22 -10.09
N GLY A 336 -14.54 -8.29 -11.00
CA GLY A 336 -13.84 -8.17 -12.29
C GLY A 336 -14.48 -8.89 -13.46
N LEU A 337 -15.13 -10.04 -13.26
CA LEU A 337 -15.78 -10.82 -14.30
C LEU A 337 -17.29 -10.97 -14.06
N THR A 338 -18.01 -11.33 -15.12
CA THR A 338 -19.43 -11.68 -15.11
C THR A 338 -19.59 -13.14 -15.50
N PHE A 339 -20.51 -13.87 -14.87
CA PHE A 339 -20.82 -15.25 -15.27
C PHE A 339 -21.84 -15.27 -16.39
N SER A 340 -21.59 -16.10 -17.41
CA SER A 340 -22.51 -16.35 -18.51
C SER A 340 -23.28 -17.66 -18.30
N SER A 341 -24.59 -17.62 -18.51
CA SER A 341 -25.42 -18.82 -18.54
C SER A 341 -25.16 -19.73 -19.77
N TYR A 342 -24.43 -19.23 -20.77
CA TYR A 342 -23.99 -20.03 -21.91
C TYR A 342 -22.78 -20.89 -21.50
N ASN A 343 -22.94 -22.21 -21.51
CA ASN A 343 -21.92 -23.15 -21.01
C ASN A 343 -20.54 -23.03 -21.66
N ASP A 344 -20.46 -22.50 -22.88
CA ASP A 344 -19.20 -22.36 -23.59
C ASP A 344 -18.40 -21.10 -23.22
N ILE A 345 -19.03 -20.10 -22.59
CA ILE A 345 -18.39 -18.84 -22.24
C ILE A 345 -17.82 -18.87 -20.81
N GLY A 346 -18.59 -19.32 -19.82
CA GLY A 346 -18.14 -19.31 -18.41
C GLY A 346 -18.03 -17.89 -17.84
N TRP A 347 -16.95 -17.61 -17.11
CA TRP A 347 -16.65 -16.26 -16.59
C TRP A 347 -16.07 -15.39 -17.70
N PHE A 348 -16.58 -14.17 -17.86
CA PHE A 348 -16.16 -13.34 -18.99
C PHE A 348 -16.09 -11.83 -18.67
N LYS A 349 -15.37 -11.11 -19.55
CA LYS A 349 -15.34 -9.65 -19.58
C LYS A 349 -15.39 -9.14 -21.02
N TYR A 350 -16.21 -8.13 -21.26
CA TYR A 350 -16.13 -7.34 -22.49
C TYR A 350 -14.92 -6.42 -22.45
N ILE A 351 -14.18 -6.40 -23.54
CA ILE A 351 -13.04 -5.52 -23.75
C ILE A 351 -13.45 -4.46 -24.77
N CYS A 352 -13.31 -3.19 -24.36
CA CYS A 352 -13.66 -2.05 -25.18
C CYS A 352 -12.54 -1.71 -26.15
N GLY A 353 -12.89 -1.44 -27.39
CA GLY A 353 -11.98 -0.87 -28.38
C GLY A 353 -12.20 0.63 -28.55
N SER A 354 -11.13 1.38 -28.73
CA SER A 354 -11.15 2.81 -29.00
C SER A 354 -10.14 3.14 -30.11
N ASN A 355 -10.63 3.77 -31.19
CA ASN A 355 -9.78 4.18 -32.32
C ASN A 355 -8.92 3.07 -32.91
N GLY A 356 -9.46 1.85 -33.02
CA GLY A 356 -8.74 0.69 -33.58
C GLY A 356 -7.80 0.00 -32.62
N THR A 357 -7.80 0.32 -31.33
CA THR A 357 -7.02 -0.36 -30.32
C THR A 357 -7.86 -0.77 -29.12
N ALA A 358 -7.41 -1.80 -28.40
CA ALA A 358 -7.92 -2.16 -27.08
C ALA A 358 -6.71 -2.52 -26.21
N ASN A 359 -6.49 -1.79 -25.12
CA ASN A 359 -5.41 -2.05 -24.19
C ASN A 359 -5.85 -1.81 -22.75
N GLY A 360 -5.19 -2.47 -21.82
CA GLY A 360 -5.51 -2.32 -20.40
C GLY A 360 -5.03 -3.47 -19.55
N THR A 361 -5.44 -3.40 -18.28
CA THR A 361 -5.25 -4.46 -17.30
C THR A 361 -6.62 -4.89 -16.79
N LEU A 362 -6.87 -6.19 -16.73
CA LEU A 362 -8.04 -6.81 -16.14
C LEU A 362 -7.61 -7.62 -14.92
N SER A 363 -8.09 -7.26 -13.74
CA SER A 363 -7.86 -8.03 -12.51
C SER A 363 -9.17 -8.66 -12.05
N PHE A 364 -9.11 -9.91 -11.57
CA PHE A 364 -10.25 -10.61 -10.99
C PHE A 364 -9.84 -11.57 -9.89
N ILE A 365 -10.77 -11.83 -8.96
CA ILE A 365 -10.51 -12.55 -7.73
C ILE A 365 -11.54 -13.67 -7.58
N LEU A 366 -11.03 -14.85 -7.24
CA LEU A 366 -11.83 -16.03 -6.94
C LEU A 366 -12.10 -16.14 -5.44
N ASP A 367 -13.19 -16.80 -5.07
CA ASP A 367 -13.55 -17.13 -3.68
C ASP A 367 -12.62 -18.17 -3.03
N LYS A 368 -11.91 -18.94 -3.84
CA LYS A 368 -10.93 -19.96 -3.43
C LYS A 368 -9.87 -20.16 -4.50
N PRO A 369 -8.67 -20.67 -4.14
CA PRO A 369 -7.62 -20.95 -5.11
C PRO A 369 -8.06 -21.97 -6.17
N ALA A 370 -7.80 -21.70 -7.44
CA ALA A 370 -8.06 -22.57 -8.57
C ALA A 370 -7.06 -22.37 -9.71
N GLN A 371 -6.97 -23.34 -10.62
CA GLN A 371 -6.18 -23.23 -11.84
C GLN A 371 -7.05 -22.72 -12.98
N LEU A 372 -6.50 -21.79 -13.75
CA LEU A 372 -7.11 -21.39 -15.01
C LEU A 372 -6.90 -22.51 -16.04
N THR A 373 -7.97 -23.09 -16.57
CA THR A 373 -7.91 -24.18 -17.56
C THR A 373 -8.09 -23.73 -18.98
N ASP A 374 -8.97 -22.74 -19.19
CA ASP A 374 -9.28 -22.20 -20.50
C ASP A 374 -9.26 -20.69 -20.49
N PHE A 375 -8.58 -20.10 -21.46
CA PHE A 375 -8.69 -18.69 -21.79
C PHE A 375 -9.05 -18.56 -23.26
N ARG A 376 -10.14 -17.84 -23.56
CA ARG A 376 -10.61 -17.64 -24.92
C ARG A 376 -10.68 -16.15 -25.25
N ILE A 377 -10.37 -15.85 -26.48
CA ILE A 377 -10.55 -14.53 -27.08
C ILE A 377 -11.63 -14.66 -28.14
N ILE A 378 -12.74 -13.97 -27.94
CA ILE A 378 -13.89 -14.01 -28.84
C ILE A 378 -14.06 -12.62 -29.46
N ILE A 379 -14.02 -12.54 -30.80
CA ILE A 379 -14.35 -11.32 -31.53
C ILE A 379 -15.87 -11.18 -31.46
N TRP A 380 -16.35 -10.29 -30.58
CA TRP A 380 -17.79 -10.17 -30.31
C TRP A 380 -18.50 -9.23 -31.29
N ASP A 381 -17.86 -8.16 -31.70
CA ASP A 381 -18.40 -7.20 -32.65
C ASP A 381 -18.07 -7.61 -34.08
N ASP A 382 -19.06 -8.00 -34.85
CA ASP A 382 -18.92 -8.51 -36.24
C ASP A 382 -18.33 -7.51 -37.22
N ARG A 383 -18.20 -6.24 -36.86
CA ARG A 383 -17.49 -5.23 -37.64
C ARG A 383 -15.99 -5.47 -37.69
N PHE A 384 -15.43 -6.23 -36.72
CA PHE A 384 -14.02 -6.61 -36.70
C PHE A 384 -13.85 -8.03 -37.30
N LYS A 385 -13.16 -8.14 -38.42
CA LYS A 385 -12.93 -9.44 -39.08
C LYS A 385 -11.71 -10.17 -38.57
N SER A 386 -10.73 -9.41 -38.08
CA SER A 386 -9.54 -9.92 -37.42
C SER A 386 -9.05 -8.95 -36.37
N ILE A 387 -8.23 -9.44 -35.45
CA ILE A 387 -7.52 -8.66 -34.46
C ILE A 387 -6.06 -9.08 -34.43
N SER A 388 -5.16 -8.14 -34.20
CA SER A 388 -3.75 -8.42 -33.99
C SER A 388 -3.39 -8.22 -32.52
N ILE A 389 -3.00 -9.30 -31.83
CA ILE A 389 -2.53 -9.24 -30.45
C ILE A 389 -1.06 -8.81 -30.48
N LYS A 390 -0.78 -7.59 -30.06
CA LYS A 390 0.59 -7.14 -29.84
C LYS A 390 1.20 -7.81 -28.62
N SER A 391 0.46 -7.83 -27.53
CA SER A 391 0.84 -8.54 -26.31
C SER A 391 -0.38 -8.92 -25.51
N ILE A 392 -0.37 -10.10 -24.89
CA ILE A 392 -1.30 -10.51 -23.87
C ILE A 392 -0.58 -11.44 -22.90
N SER A 393 -0.72 -11.16 -21.63
CA SER A 393 -0.12 -11.98 -20.57
C SER A 393 -1.07 -12.05 -19.37
N ILE A 394 -1.10 -13.21 -18.71
CA ILE A 394 -1.82 -13.42 -17.47
C ILE A 394 -0.85 -13.90 -16.39
N SER A 395 -0.94 -13.33 -15.21
CA SER A 395 -0.09 -13.62 -14.05
C SER A 395 -0.91 -13.92 -12.80
#